data_cced8ddfd7cd2f5fdee1c68cd4af4105
#
_entry.id   cced8ddfd7cd2f5fdee1c68cd4af4105
#
_cell.length_a   1.000
_cell.length_b   1.000
_cell.length_c   1.000
_cell.angle_alpha   90.00
_cell.angle_beta   90.00
_cell.angle_gamma   90.00
#
_symmetry.space_group_name_H-M   'P 1'
#
loop_
_entity.id
_entity.type
_entity.pdbx_description
1 polymer ?
#
loop_
_entity_poly.entity_id
_entity_poly.type
_entity_poly.pdbx_seq_one_letter_code
_entity_poly.pdbx_strand_id
1 'polypeptide(L)'
;ASDTQTHIQFENTNNIVGTIKTNGTATQFNTSSDYRLKENVSYNFDATTRLKQLKPARFNFISDSDTTLDGFIAHEVSSIVPEAVSGDKDATKTLENVILNADGSFFKQNISQADWIMHKAEGTFANDTTWVATHTMPEYQGIDQSKLVPLLIKTIQELEARIKTLEDA
;
A
#
# COMPACT_ATOMS: atom_id res chain seq x y z
N ALA A 1 -2.97 17.23 -30.86
CA ALA A 1 -2.70 17.54 -29.46
C ALA A 1 -3.15 16.35 -28.64
N SER A 2 -2.27 15.78 -27.81
CA SER A 2 -2.67 14.74 -26.86
C SER A 2 -3.53 15.42 -25.79
N ASP A 3 -4.80 15.05 -25.71
CA ASP A 3 -5.71 15.56 -24.69
C ASP A 3 -5.39 14.84 -23.38
N THR A 4 -4.57 15.49 -22.54
CA THR A 4 -4.21 14.95 -21.21
C THR A 4 -5.29 15.39 -20.22
N GLN A 5 -6.00 14.41 -19.64
CA GLN A 5 -7.02 14.65 -18.61
C GLN A 5 -6.63 14.02 -17.29
N THR A 6 -6.75 14.80 -16.21
CA THR A 6 -6.57 14.30 -14.83
C THR A 6 -7.91 13.80 -14.30
N HIS A 7 -7.95 12.53 -13.88
CA HIS A 7 -9.14 11.87 -13.35
C HIS A 7 -9.14 11.80 -11.82
N ILE A 8 -7.97 11.56 -11.22
CA ILE A 8 -7.79 11.56 -9.77
C ILE A 8 -6.55 12.37 -9.45
N GLN A 9 -6.66 13.24 -8.45
CA GLN A 9 -5.56 14.03 -7.92
C GLN A 9 -5.40 13.73 -6.45
N PHE A 10 -4.18 13.43 -6.04
CA PHE A 10 -3.79 13.25 -4.66
C PHE A 10 -3.03 14.49 -4.22
N GLU A 11 -3.53 15.14 -3.16
CA GLU A 11 -2.87 16.33 -2.61
C GLU A 11 -2.89 16.29 -1.09
N ASN A 12 -1.93 16.99 -0.51
CA ASN A 12 -1.80 17.20 0.92
C ASN A 12 -1.25 18.61 1.18
N THR A 13 -0.79 18.90 2.39
CA THR A 13 -0.21 20.20 2.76
C THR A 13 1.01 20.61 1.91
N ASN A 14 1.65 19.67 1.21
CA ASN A 14 2.77 19.90 0.30
C ASN A 14 2.33 20.06 -1.18
N ASN A 15 1.03 20.30 -1.42
CA ASN A 15 0.45 20.44 -2.75
C ASN A 15 0.12 19.09 -3.42
N ILE A 16 0.04 19.04 -4.76
CA ILE A 16 -0.26 17.83 -5.53
C ILE A 16 0.94 16.88 -5.44
N VAL A 17 0.71 15.69 -4.88
CA VAL A 17 1.75 14.66 -4.70
C VAL A 17 1.60 13.48 -5.66
N GLY A 18 0.45 13.37 -6.36
CA GLY A 18 0.23 12.33 -7.34
C GLY A 18 -1.04 12.54 -8.18
N THR A 19 -1.11 11.86 -9.32
CA THR A 19 -2.29 11.93 -10.21
C THR A 19 -2.48 10.62 -10.97
N ILE A 20 -3.75 10.31 -11.28
CA ILE A 20 -4.10 9.36 -12.33
C ILE A 20 -4.66 10.15 -13.50
N LYS A 21 -4.02 10.02 -14.66
CA LYS A 21 -4.34 10.78 -15.88
C LYS A 21 -4.50 9.85 -17.07
N THR A 22 -5.21 10.33 -18.10
CA THR A 22 -5.11 9.76 -19.43
C THR A 22 -4.36 10.70 -20.37
N ASN A 23 -3.64 10.14 -21.32
CA ASN A 23 -2.95 10.86 -22.39
C ASN A 23 -3.15 10.10 -23.69
N GLY A 24 -4.10 10.55 -24.51
CA GLY A 24 -4.52 9.81 -25.70
C GLY A 24 -5.06 8.42 -25.31
N THR A 25 -4.31 7.36 -25.64
CA THR A 25 -4.69 5.95 -25.41
C THR A 25 -4.07 5.33 -24.14
N ALA A 26 -3.29 6.10 -23.38
CA ALA A 26 -2.56 5.58 -22.23
C ALA A 26 -3.07 6.15 -20.90
N THR A 27 -3.09 5.31 -19.87
CA THR A 27 -3.25 5.71 -18.46
C THR A 27 -1.90 5.91 -17.82
N GLN A 28 -1.74 7.02 -17.10
CA GLN A 28 -0.52 7.37 -16.37
C GLN A 28 -0.81 7.43 -14.87
N PHE A 29 0.03 6.75 -14.09
CA PHE A 29 0.06 6.82 -12.63
C PHE A 29 1.32 7.60 -12.23
N ASN A 30 1.14 8.85 -11.80
CA ASN A 30 2.25 9.76 -11.55
C ASN A 30 2.37 10.07 -10.07
N THR A 31 3.61 10.04 -9.58
CA THR A 31 4.03 10.62 -8.29
C THR A 31 4.96 11.79 -8.54
N SER A 32 4.96 12.78 -7.66
CA SER A 32 5.86 13.93 -7.76
C SER A 32 7.32 13.48 -7.71
N SER A 33 8.11 13.91 -8.68
CA SER A 33 9.52 13.56 -8.80
C SER A 33 10.38 14.70 -9.40
N ASP A 34 9.90 15.94 -9.31
CA ASP A 34 10.68 17.10 -9.77
C ASP A 34 11.94 17.27 -8.93
N TYR A 35 13.07 17.58 -9.58
CA TYR A 35 14.36 17.75 -8.91
C TYR A 35 14.35 18.90 -7.88
N ARG A 36 13.51 19.91 -8.08
CA ARG A 36 13.38 21.06 -7.17
C ARG A 36 12.74 20.69 -5.82
N LEU A 37 12.15 19.50 -5.73
CA LEU A 37 11.57 18.96 -4.51
C LEU A 37 12.53 18.01 -3.77
N LYS A 38 13.78 17.89 -4.25
CA LYS A 38 14.75 16.93 -3.74
C LYS A 38 16.02 17.64 -3.31
N GLU A 39 16.59 17.20 -2.22
CA GLU A 39 17.90 17.62 -1.71
C GLU A 39 18.76 16.40 -1.37
N ASN A 40 20.07 16.62 -1.13
CA ASN A 40 21.01 15.60 -0.72
C ASN A 40 21.05 14.38 -1.67
N VAL A 41 20.89 14.61 -2.97
CA VAL A 41 20.85 13.55 -3.99
C VAL A 41 22.18 12.84 -4.06
N SER A 42 22.20 11.53 -3.79
CA SER A 42 23.37 10.68 -3.91
C SER A 42 23.11 9.53 -4.87
N TYR A 43 24.02 9.32 -5.81
CA TYR A 43 24.01 8.18 -6.73
C TYR A 43 24.89 7.02 -6.25
N ASN A 44 25.64 7.23 -5.17
CA ASN A 44 26.54 6.24 -4.59
C ASN A 44 25.92 5.62 -3.34
N PHE A 45 25.19 4.53 -3.51
CA PHE A 45 24.63 3.73 -2.43
C PHE A 45 24.71 2.24 -2.78
N ASP A 46 24.89 1.39 -1.78
CA ASP A 46 24.97 -0.06 -1.93
C ASP A 46 23.56 -0.67 -2.11
N ALA A 47 23.22 -0.92 -3.37
CA ALA A 47 21.92 -1.51 -3.71
C ALA A 47 21.92 -3.03 -3.62
N THR A 48 23.00 -3.67 -4.07
CA THR A 48 23.08 -5.14 -4.13
C THR A 48 22.99 -5.78 -2.76
N THR A 49 23.65 -5.23 -1.74
CA THR A 49 23.57 -5.76 -0.38
C THR A 49 22.17 -5.60 0.22
N ARG A 50 21.51 -4.47 -0.03
CA ARG A 50 20.12 -4.25 0.40
C ARG A 50 19.18 -5.22 -0.31
N LEU A 51 19.27 -5.34 -1.63
CA LEU A 51 18.41 -6.22 -2.42
C LEU A 51 18.48 -7.68 -1.97
N LYS A 52 19.67 -8.18 -1.66
CA LYS A 52 19.89 -9.56 -1.21
C LYS A 52 19.22 -9.91 0.11
N GLN A 53 18.83 -8.93 0.91
CA GLN A 53 18.12 -9.14 2.17
C GLN A 53 16.61 -9.28 1.96
N LEU A 54 16.08 -8.82 0.83
CA LEU A 54 14.67 -8.99 0.51
C LEU A 54 14.35 -10.47 0.27
N LYS A 55 13.18 -10.89 0.75
CA LYS A 55 12.70 -12.28 0.68
C LYS A 55 11.42 -12.33 -0.16
N PRO A 56 11.53 -12.50 -1.48
CA PRO A 56 10.35 -12.81 -2.29
C PRO A 56 9.66 -14.07 -1.78
N ALA A 57 8.35 -14.01 -1.62
CA ALA A 57 7.56 -15.10 -1.09
C ALA A 57 6.41 -15.45 -2.03
N ARG A 58 6.01 -16.71 -2.02
CA ARG A 58 4.81 -17.19 -2.67
C ARG A 58 3.77 -17.49 -1.61
N PHE A 59 2.54 -16.99 -1.76
CA PHE A 59 1.49 -17.11 -0.76
C PHE A 59 0.09 -17.06 -1.39
N ASN A 60 -0.91 -17.39 -0.56
CA ASN A 60 -2.33 -17.18 -0.85
C ASN A 60 -2.89 -16.23 0.21
N PHE A 61 -3.80 -15.35 -0.18
CA PHE A 61 -4.59 -14.63 0.82
C PHE A 61 -5.56 -15.57 1.54
N ILE A 62 -5.75 -15.38 2.83
CA ILE A 62 -6.71 -16.19 3.63
C ILE A 62 -8.12 -16.10 3.04
N SER A 63 -8.48 -14.94 2.48
CA SER A 63 -9.77 -14.69 1.82
C SER A 63 -9.88 -15.32 0.42
N ASP A 64 -8.77 -15.78 -0.17
CA ASP A 64 -8.70 -16.40 -1.50
C ASP A 64 -7.60 -17.46 -1.50
N SER A 65 -7.94 -18.63 -0.98
CA SER A 65 -7.02 -19.76 -0.82
C SER A 65 -6.61 -20.41 -2.14
N ASP A 66 -7.37 -20.19 -3.20
CA ASP A 66 -7.17 -20.86 -4.50
C ASP A 66 -6.21 -20.09 -5.42
N THR A 67 -6.03 -18.79 -5.17
CA THR A 67 -5.15 -17.93 -5.97
C THR A 67 -3.78 -17.78 -5.31
N THR A 68 -2.75 -18.35 -5.96
CA THR A 68 -1.35 -18.21 -5.52
C THR A 68 -0.70 -16.99 -6.15
N LEU A 69 -0.04 -16.17 -5.35
CA LEU A 69 0.63 -14.94 -5.75
C LEU A 69 2.08 -14.92 -5.30
N ASP A 70 2.92 -14.22 -6.06
CA ASP A 70 4.28 -13.89 -5.66
C ASP A 70 4.35 -12.43 -5.17
N GLY A 71 5.06 -12.20 -4.08
CA GLY A 71 5.18 -10.87 -3.50
C GLY A 71 6.10 -10.84 -2.28
N PHE A 72 5.77 -10.00 -1.32
CA PHE A 72 6.58 -9.79 -0.12
C PHE A 72 5.69 -9.70 1.12
N ILE A 73 6.26 -10.04 2.26
CA ILE A 73 5.66 -9.78 3.57
C ILE A 73 6.10 -8.39 4.05
N ALA A 74 5.16 -7.48 4.26
CA ALA A 74 5.44 -6.05 4.48
C ALA A 74 6.44 -5.79 5.61
N HIS A 75 6.27 -6.41 6.79
CA HIS A 75 7.18 -6.18 7.92
C HIS A 75 8.60 -6.73 7.70
N GLU A 76 8.80 -7.70 6.80
CA GLU A 76 10.14 -8.16 6.43
C GLU A 76 10.84 -7.17 5.49
N VAL A 77 10.06 -6.47 4.64
CA VAL A 77 10.58 -5.41 3.76
C VAL A 77 10.87 -4.12 4.53
N SER A 78 10.08 -3.77 5.54
CA SER A 78 10.19 -2.49 6.25
C SER A 78 11.55 -2.24 6.90
N SER A 79 12.26 -3.30 7.31
CA SER A 79 13.61 -3.20 7.88
C SER A 79 14.69 -2.91 6.84
N ILE A 80 14.41 -3.13 5.56
CA ILE A 80 15.37 -3.03 4.45
C ILE A 80 15.06 -1.81 3.58
N VAL A 81 13.78 -1.63 3.23
CA VAL A 81 13.25 -0.54 2.39
C VAL A 81 12.03 0.07 3.10
N PRO A 82 12.22 0.80 4.19
CA PRO A 82 11.11 1.34 4.99
C PRO A 82 10.18 2.23 4.19
N GLU A 83 10.70 2.95 3.19
CA GLU A 83 9.93 3.82 2.30
C GLU A 83 8.94 3.07 1.38
N ALA A 84 9.04 1.74 1.31
CA ALA A 84 8.11 0.89 0.55
C ALA A 84 6.92 0.41 1.38
N VAL A 85 6.94 0.58 2.70
CA VAL A 85 5.95 -0.01 3.60
C VAL A 85 5.20 1.07 4.36
N SER A 86 3.90 0.92 4.47
CA SER A 86 3.02 1.75 5.31
C SER A 86 2.38 0.93 6.41
N GLY A 87 2.16 1.56 7.58
CA GLY A 87 1.62 0.93 8.78
C GLY A 87 2.66 0.12 9.56
N ASP A 88 2.32 -0.19 10.81
CA ASP A 88 3.18 -0.95 11.72
C ASP A 88 2.77 -2.42 11.80
N LYS A 89 3.74 -3.28 12.07
CA LYS A 89 3.47 -4.70 12.32
C LYS A 89 2.58 -4.86 13.56
N ASP A 90 1.55 -5.71 13.42
CA ASP A 90 0.58 -6.02 14.48
C ASP A 90 -0.20 -4.79 15.00
N ALA A 91 -0.27 -3.72 14.19
CA ALA A 91 -1.05 -2.54 14.51
C ALA A 91 -2.55 -2.85 14.61
N THR A 92 -3.21 -2.12 15.47
CA THR A 92 -4.68 -2.17 15.63
C THR A 92 -5.24 -0.76 15.61
N LYS A 93 -6.49 -0.65 15.15
CA LYS A 93 -7.26 0.58 15.23
C LYS A 93 -8.57 0.34 15.99
N THR A 94 -8.97 1.33 16.76
CA THR A 94 -10.26 1.35 17.43
C THR A 94 -11.22 2.24 16.66
N LEU A 95 -12.34 1.65 16.28
CA LEU A 95 -13.44 2.33 15.61
C LEU A 95 -14.55 2.64 16.62
N GLU A 96 -15.25 3.74 16.39
CA GLU A 96 -16.38 4.15 17.23
C GLU A 96 -17.71 3.93 16.51
N ASN A 97 -18.77 3.72 17.30
CA ASN A 97 -20.14 3.55 16.79
C ASN A 97 -20.24 2.49 15.69
N VAL A 98 -19.86 1.26 16.04
CA VAL A 98 -19.67 0.17 15.10
C VAL A 98 -20.85 -0.80 15.18
N ILE A 99 -21.26 -1.30 14.01
CA ILE A 99 -22.19 -2.42 13.87
C ILE A 99 -21.39 -3.65 13.47
N LEU A 100 -21.63 -4.75 14.18
CA LEU A 100 -21.05 -6.06 13.90
C LEU A 100 -22.12 -6.99 13.33
N ASN A 101 -21.69 -7.91 12.45
CA ASN A 101 -22.48 -9.03 12.00
C ASN A 101 -22.71 -10.05 13.15
N ALA A 102 -23.57 -11.04 12.93
CA ALA A 102 -23.85 -12.11 13.90
C ALA A 102 -22.60 -12.90 14.33
N ASP A 103 -21.64 -13.04 13.43
CA ASP A 103 -20.36 -13.72 13.67
C ASP A 103 -19.31 -12.84 14.38
N GLY A 104 -19.67 -11.59 14.73
CA GLY A 104 -18.78 -10.61 15.34
C GLY A 104 -17.87 -9.86 14.37
N SER A 105 -17.94 -10.14 13.08
CA SER A 105 -17.17 -9.40 12.07
C SER A 105 -17.69 -7.97 11.88
N PHE A 106 -16.79 -7.07 11.46
CA PHE A 106 -17.13 -5.69 11.14
C PHE A 106 -18.14 -5.60 10.00
N PHE A 107 -19.21 -4.83 10.20
CA PHE A 107 -20.18 -4.52 9.17
C PHE A 107 -20.15 -3.06 8.75
N LYS A 108 -20.31 -2.11 9.70
CA LYS A 108 -20.40 -0.68 9.40
C LYS A 108 -19.95 0.16 10.60
N GLN A 109 -19.46 1.38 10.34
CA GLN A 109 -19.06 2.33 11.39
C GLN A 109 -19.76 3.68 11.24
N ASN A 110 -19.60 4.53 12.26
CA ASN A 110 -20.17 5.88 12.34
C ASN A 110 -21.70 5.90 12.29
N ILE A 111 -22.33 4.88 12.85
CA ILE A 111 -23.79 4.77 13.00
C ILE A 111 -24.15 4.91 14.48
N SER A 112 -24.93 5.91 14.84
CA SER A 112 -25.37 6.05 16.22
C SER A 112 -26.24 4.84 16.65
N GLN A 113 -26.29 4.56 17.95
CA GLN A 113 -27.14 3.50 18.48
C GLN A 113 -28.62 3.72 18.12
N ALA A 114 -29.08 4.98 18.10
CA ALA A 114 -30.45 5.33 17.74
C ALA A 114 -30.75 5.01 16.27
N ASP A 115 -29.82 5.38 15.36
CA ASP A 115 -29.97 5.08 13.93
C ASP A 115 -29.91 3.55 13.68
N TRP A 116 -29.05 2.82 14.39
CA TRP A 116 -29.03 1.36 14.30
C TRP A 116 -30.35 0.73 14.71
N ILE A 117 -30.98 1.18 15.82
CA ILE A 117 -32.29 0.71 16.27
C ILE A 117 -33.34 0.99 15.20
N MET A 118 -33.36 2.20 14.66
CA MET A 118 -34.27 2.61 13.58
C MET A 118 -34.11 1.72 12.34
N HIS A 119 -32.91 1.55 11.85
CA HIS A 119 -32.61 0.74 10.67
C HIS A 119 -32.96 -0.75 10.86
N LYS A 120 -32.81 -1.27 12.08
CA LYS A 120 -33.32 -2.63 12.39
C LYS A 120 -34.83 -2.70 12.31
N ALA A 121 -35.55 -1.73 12.87
CA ALA A 121 -37.00 -1.67 12.84
C ALA A 121 -37.55 -1.56 11.41
N GLU A 122 -36.82 -0.86 10.52
CA GLU A 122 -37.15 -0.73 9.10
C GLU A 122 -36.74 -1.95 8.26
N GLY A 123 -36.02 -2.93 8.83
CA GLY A 123 -35.49 -4.09 8.12
C GLY A 123 -34.28 -3.80 7.20
N THR A 124 -33.68 -2.61 7.33
CA THR A 124 -32.48 -2.22 6.56
C THR A 124 -31.24 -2.95 7.08
N PHE A 125 -31.15 -3.18 8.38
CA PHE A 125 -30.10 -4.00 9.00
C PHE A 125 -30.69 -5.32 9.48
N ALA A 126 -29.90 -6.39 9.36
CA ALA A 126 -30.33 -7.71 9.84
C ALA A 126 -30.56 -7.71 11.37
N ASN A 127 -31.53 -8.49 11.81
CA ASN A 127 -31.93 -8.54 13.23
C ASN A 127 -30.84 -9.07 14.16
N ASP A 128 -29.89 -9.83 13.65
CA ASP A 128 -28.78 -10.45 14.37
C ASP A 128 -27.52 -9.56 14.43
N THR A 129 -27.57 -8.37 13.83
CA THR A 129 -26.48 -7.38 13.99
C THR A 129 -26.45 -6.82 15.41
N THR A 130 -25.24 -6.45 15.86
CA THR A 130 -25.01 -5.86 17.19
C THR A 130 -24.32 -4.50 17.05
N TRP A 131 -24.82 -3.50 17.79
CA TRP A 131 -24.14 -2.22 17.91
C TRP A 131 -23.20 -2.23 19.12
N VAL A 132 -21.98 -1.68 18.94
CA VAL A 132 -21.00 -1.49 20.00
C VAL A 132 -20.44 -0.06 19.94
N ALA A 133 -20.18 0.54 21.10
CA ALA A 133 -19.63 1.89 21.18
C ALA A 133 -18.24 1.97 20.57
N THR A 134 -17.44 0.93 20.78
CA THR A 134 -16.08 0.82 20.24
C THR A 134 -15.81 -0.61 19.79
N HIS A 135 -14.97 -0.76 18.75
CA HIS A 135 -14.48 -2.05 18.26
C HIS A 135 -13.03 -1.92 17.84
N THR A 136 -12.16 -2.77 18.37
CA THR A 136 -10.75 -2.82 17.97
C THR A 136 -10.56 -3.91 16.94
N MET A 137 -9.92 -3.55 15.83
CA MET A 137 -9.63 -4.47 14.73
C MET A 137 -8.18 -4.30 14.24
N PRO A 138 -7.62 -5.32 13.56
CA PRO A 138 -6.30 -5.19 12.94
C PRO A 138 -6.23 -4.03 11.96
N GLU A 139 -5.10 -3.33 11.97
CA GLU A 139 -4.73 -2.37 10.93
C GLU A 139 -3.58 -2.97 10.11
N TYR A 140 -3.89 -3.34 8.88
CA TYR A 140 -2.96 -4.09 8.04
C TYR A 140 -1.93 -3.18 7.40
N GLN A 141 -0.69 -3.67 7.32
CA GLN A 141 0.38 -3.03 6.57
C GLN A 141 0.10 -3.07 5.07
N GLY A 142 0.56 -2.03 4.36
CA GLY A 142 0.61 -1.99 2.90
C GLY A 142 2.04 -1.98 2.39
N ILE A 143 2.24 -2.39 1.13
CA ILE A 143 3.52 -2.31 0.43
C ILE A 143 3.35 -1.64 -0.94
N ASP A 144 4.15 -0.60 -1.19
CA ASP A 144 4.31 0.00 -2.50
C ASP A 144 5.55 -0.59 -3.19
N GLN A 145 5.33 -1.61 -4.01
CA GLN A 145 6.42 -2.30 -4.71
C GLN A 145 7.16 -1.39 -5.70
N SER A 146 6.58 -0.27 -6.15
CA SER A 146 7.26 0.68 -7.04
C SER A 146 8.51 1.28 -6.42
N LYS A 147 8.59 1.35 -5.09
CA LYS A 147 9.76 1.82 -4.34
C LYS A 147 10.96 0.87 -4.43
N LEU A 148 10.75 -0.36 -4.84
CA LEU A 148 11.81 -1.33 -5.06
C LEU A 148 12.50 -1.16 -6.43
N VAL A 149 11.85 -0.47 -7.39
CA VAL A 149 12.38 -0.30 -8.75
C VAL A 149 13.75 0.41 -8.79
N PRO A 150 13.99 1.54 -8.08
CA PRO A 150 15.31 2.16 -8.06
C PRO A 150 16.41 1.24 -7.51
N LEU A 151 16.09 0.44 -6.49
CA LEU A 151 17.00 -0.56 -5.92
C LEU A 151 17.35 -1.66 -6.92
N LEU A 152 16.36 -2.16 -7.65
CA LEU A 152 16.55 -3.15 -8.71
C LEU A 152 17.42 -2.62 -9.84
N ILE A 153 17.15 -1.40 -10.32
CA ILE A 153 17.94 -0.77 -11.40
C ILE A 153 19.39 -0.60 -10.98
N LYS A 154 19.63 -0.05 -9.77
CA LYS A 154 21.00 0.14 -9.27
C LYS A 154 21.73 -1.19 -9.09
N THR A 155 21.07 -2.22 -8.60
CA THR A 155 21.63 -3.58 -8.48
C THR A 155 22.04 -4.14 -9.84
N ILE A 156 21.22 -3.98 -10.87
CA ILE A 156 21.53 -4.43 -12.23
C ILE A 156 22.81 -3.70 -12.74
N GLN A 157 22.90 -2.39 -12.54
CA GLN A 157 24.08 -1.61 -12.91
C GLN A 157 25.37 -2.08 -12.18
N GLU A 158 25.26 -2.39 -10.90
CA GLU A 158 26.37 -2.92 -10.11
C GLU A 158 26.80 -4.33 -10.58
N LEU A 159 25.83 -5.18 -10.94
CA LEU A 159 26.11 -6.51 -11.48
C LEU A 159 26.73 -6.46 -12.87
N GLU A 160 26.24 -5.59 -13.76
CA GLU A 160 26.81 -5.36 -15.08
C GLU A 160 28.28 -4.93 -14.99
N ALA A 161 28.59 -3.96 -14.13
CA ALA A 161 29.96 -3.51 -13.91
C ALA A 161 30.89 -4.64 -13.41
N ARG A 162 30.39 -5.52 -12.54
CA ARG A 162 31.15 -6.68 -12.05
C ARG A 162 31.36 -7.73 -13.14
N ILE A 163 30.33 -8.01 -13.95
CA ILE A 163 30.44 -8.93 -15.10
C ILE A 163 31.52 -8.40 -16.05
N LYS A 164 31.44 -7.13 -16.43
CA LYS A 164 32.43 -6.50 -17.30
C LYS A 164 33.86 -6.63 -16.76
N THR A 165 34.05 -6.44 -15.45
CA THR A 165 35.39 -6.61 -14.84
C THR A 165 35.90 -8.06 -14.96
N LEU A 166 34.99 -9.06 -14.89
CA LEU A 166 35.39 -10.45 -15.04
C LEU A 166 35.64 -10.85 -16.49
N GLU A 167 34.95 -10.22 -17.44
CA GLU A 167 35.16 -10.46 -18.88
C GLU A 167 36.47 -9.81 -19.38
N ASP A 168 36.88 -8.69 -18.80
CA ASP A 168 38.08 -7.96 -19.15
C ASP A 168 39.36 -8.51 -18.45
N ALA A 169 39.23 -9.54 -17.57
CA ALA A 169 40.31 -10.14 -16.79
C ALA A 169 40.88 -11.40 -17.44
#